data_c7fdee772d0f22181e25ad4546ed04f1
#
_entry.id   c7fdee772d0f22181e25ad4546ed04f1
#
_cell.length_a   1.000
_cell.length_b   1.000
_cell.length_c   1.000
_cell.angle_alpha   90.00
_cell.angle_beta   90.00
_cell.angle_gamma   90.00
#
_symmetry.space_group_name_H-M   'P 1'
#
loop_
_entity.id
_entity.type
_entity.pdbx_description
1 polymer ?
#
loop_
_entity_poly.entity_id
_entity_poly.type
_entity_poly.pdbx_seq_one_letter_code
_entity_poly.pdbx_strand_id
1 'polypeptide(L)'
;MHLKILYRGSLISCNYGCEYCPFAKRQQTAAELNLDKQQLQRFVDWITQHPQHQFSILFTPWGEALIHKHYQQALAQLTQMPHVNKVAIQTNLSCNLDWVEDCNKDTLALWATFHPEWVSRQTYVSQCLELDKRKVRFSAGVVGFPQYKNEIAALRQELPSHVYLWINAVKKELPNLSPEDKSFFSSIDPLYHLNIHHYPSFGRSCRAGESVISVDGEGTMRRCHFIKEPIGNIYHQNWQEVLQER
;
A
#
# COMPACT_ATOMS: atom_id res chain seq x y z
N MET A 1 6.26 8.98 21.10
CA MET A 1 6.35 9.57 19.75
C MET A 1 5.25 9.01 18.86
N HIS A 2 4.97 9.65 17.72
CA HIS A 2 4.12 9.08 16.67
C HIS A 2 4.99 8.68 15.48
N LEU A 3 5.13 7.37 15.25
CA LEU A 3 5.95 6.84 14.18
C LEU A 3 5.06 6.33 13.02
N LYS A 4 5.35 6.78 11.81
CA LYS A 4 4.72 6.30 10.58
C LYS A 4 5.65 5.29 9.93
N ILE A 5 5.17 4.07 9.78
CA ILE A 5 5.96 2.96 9.25
C ILE A 5 5.43 2.53 7.90
N LEU A 6 6.28 2.53 6.91
CA LEU A 6 6.05 1.84 5.65
C LEU A 6 6.66 0.45 5.78
N TYR A 7 5.82 -0.57 6.02
CA TYR A 7 6.28 -1.94 6.17
C TYR A 7 6.30 -2.64 4.82
N ARG A 8 7.43 -3.22 4.50
CA ARG A 8 7.64 -4.05 3.31
C ARG A 8 8.32 -5.33 3.69
N GLY A 9 7.53 -6.37 3.99
CA GLY A 9 8.00 -7.72 4.30
C GLY A 9 8.68 -8.41 3.12
N SER A 10 8.89 -9.70 3.27
CA SER A 10 9.55 -10.52 2.26
C SER A 10 8.60 -11.07 1.18
N LEU A 11 7.31 -10.72 1.23
CA LEU A 11 6.34 -11.16 0.22
C LEU A 11 6.64 -10.56 -1.15
N ILE A 12 6.86 -11.43 -2.14
CA ILE A 12 7.10 -11.05 -3.54
C ILE A 12 6.24 -11.82 -4.54
N SER A 13 5.34 -12.68 -4.08
CA SER A 13 4.40 -13.40 -4.95
C SER A 13 3.09 -12.65 -5.09
N CYS A 14 2.50 -12.74 -6.28
CA CYS A 14 1.19 -12.20 -6.60
C CYS A 14 0.39 -13.24 -7.38
N ASN A 15 -0.92 -13.21 -7.24
CA ASN A 15 -1.83 -14.01 -8.08
C ASN A 15 -2.10 -13.38 -9.45
N TYR A 16 -1.63 -12.13 -9.70
CA TYR A 16 -1.63 -11.48 -11.01
C TYR A 16 -0.21 -11.39 -11.58
N GLY A 17 -0.09 -11.46 -12.90
CA GLY A 17 1.18 -11.40 -13.62
C GLY A 17 1.33 -10.15 -14.48
N CYS A 18 0.90 -8.98 -14.02
CA CYS A 18 0.90 -7.73 -14.79
C CYS A 18 2.27 -7.44 -15.40
N GLU A 19 2.34 -7.25 -16.72
CA GLU A 19 3.60 -7.03 -17.44
C GLU A 19 4.31 -5.75 -17.00
N TYR A 20 3.54 -4.70 -16.74
CA TYR A 20 4.05 -3.39 -16.29
C TYR A 20 4.52 -3.37 -14.82
N CYS A 21 4.15 -4.35 -14.02
CA CYS A 21 4.54 -4.41 -12.62
C CYS A 21 6.03 -4.80 -12.52
N PRO A 22 6.88 -4.01 -11.88
CA PRO A 22 8.30 -4.36 -11.70
C PRO A 22 8.52 -5.41 -10.62
N PHE A 23 7.50 -5.77 -9.86
CA PHE A 23 7.52 -6.69 -8.74
C PHE A 23 6.84 -8.02 -9.08
N ALA A 24 6.83 -8.96 -8.16
CA ALA A 24 6.07 -10.21 -8.25
C ALA A 24 6.30 -11.01 -9.55
N LYS A 25 7.56 -11.12 -9.97
CA LYS A 25 7.91 -11.83 -11.22
C LYS A 25 8.12 -13.34 -11.04
N ARG A 26 8.00 -13.85 -9.82
CA ARG A 26 8.04 -15.28 -9.51
C ARG A 26 7.11 -15.61 -8.35
N GLN A 27 6.75 -16.87 -8.24
CA GLN A 27 6.08 -17.38 -7.06
C GLN A 27 7.10 -17.76 -5.98
N GLN A 28 6.74 -17.56 -4.73
CA GLN A 28 7.54 -17.98 -3.58
C GLN A 28 7.26 -19.43 -3.24
N THR A 29 8.28 -20.10 -2.73
CA THR A 29 8.15 -21.44 -2.14
C THR A 29 7.39 -21.38 -0.81
N ALA A 30 6.90 -22.53 -0.34
CA ALA A 30 6.26 -22.63 0.96
C ALA A 30 7.18 -22.19 2.12
N ALA A 31 8.50 -22.45 2.01
CA ALA A 31 9.49 -22.02 2.99
C ALA A 31 9.65 -20.49 3.02
N GLU A 32 9.71 -19.84 1.86
CA GLU A 32 9.79 -18.37 1.75
C GLU A 32 8.51 -17.70 2.28
N LEU A 33 7.34 -18.26 1.98
CA LEU A 33 6.06 -17.76 2.54
C LEU A 33 5.96 -17.95 4.05
N ASN A 34 6.51 -19.05 4.57
CA ASN A 34 6.58 -19.27 6.02
C ASN A 34 7.53 -18.28 6.70
N LEU A 35 8.67 -17.97 6.06
CA LEU A 35 9.57 -16.93 6.55
C LEU A 35 8.88 -15.56 6.59
N ASP A 36 8.20 -15.16 5.52
CA ASP A 36 7.43 -13.91 5.47
C ASP A 36 6.38 -13.85 6.60
N LYS A 37 5.66 -14.95 6.83
CA LYS A 37 4.71 -15.06 7.94
C LYS A 37 5.37 -14.85 9.31
N GLN A 38 6.53 -15.48 9.55
CA GLN A 38 7.27 -15.34 10.81
C GLN A 38 7.77 -13.91 11.02
N GLN A 39 8.29 -13.28 9.97
CA GLN A 39 8.73 -11.90 9.99
C GLN A 39 7.57 -10.92 10.27
N LEU A 40 6.44 -11.13 9.61
CA LEU A 40 5.24 -10.33 9.86
C LEU A 40 4.74 -10.47 11.30
N GLN A 41 4.70 -11.70 11.83
CA GLN A 41 4.32 -11.93 13.23
C GLN A 41 5.27 -11.23 14.20
N ARG A 42 6.57 -11.33 13.97
CA ARG A 42 7.59 -10.63 14.77
C ARG A 42 7.40 -9.11 14.76
N PHE A 43 7.01 -8.54 13.60
CA PHE A 43 6.69 -7.13 13.50
C PHE A 43 5.44 -6.76 14.31
N VAL A 44 4.37 -7.56 14.23
CA VAL A 44 3.15 -7.37 15.02
C VAL A 44 3.44 -7.46 16.52
N ASP A 45 4.25 -8.42 16.94
CA ASP A 45 4.66 -8.59 18.35
C ASP A 45 5.47 -7.39 18.83
N TRP A 46 6.36 -6.85 17.98
CA TRP A 46 7.13 -5.65 18.30
C TRP A 46 6.21 -4.43 18.48
N ILE A 47 5.22 -4.21 17.62
CA ILE A 47 4.22 -3.14 17.81
C ILE A 47 3.48 -3.33 19.14
N THR A 48 3.05 -4.56 19.45
CA THR A 48 2.34 -4.90 20.70
C THR A 48 3.17 -4.56 21.95
N GLN A 49 4.50 -4.76 21.89
CA GLN A 49 5.41 -4.52 23.02
C GLN A 49 5.78 -3.04 23.21
N HIS A 50 5.31 -2.14 22.33
CA HIS A 50 5.65 -0.72 22.38
C HIS A 50 4.42 0.19 22.53
N PRO A 51 3.52 -0.05 23.53
CA PRO A 51 2.28 0.71 23.69
C PRO A 51 2.50 2.17 24.11
N GLN A 52 3.72 2.53 24.53
CA GLN A 52 4.10 3.92 24.86
C GLN A 52 4.28 4.82 23.62
N HIS A 53 4.24 4.25 22.41
CA HIS A 53 4.34 4.98 21.13
C HIS A 53 3.02 4.89 20.37
N GLN A 54 2.80 5.84 19.48
CA GLN A 54 1.67 5.81 18.53
C GLN A 54 2.19 5.37 17.16
N PHE A 55 1.45 4.51 16.48
CA PHE A 55 1.84 4.00 15.17
C PHE A 55 0.80 4.28 14.10
N SER A 56 1.28 4.59 12.89
CA SER A 56 0.50 4.52 11.66
C SER A 56 1.28 3.67 10.65
N ILE A 57 0.67 2.60 10.15
CA ILE A 57 1.37 1.57 9.37
C ILE A 57 0.76 1.51 7.98
N LEU A 58 1.62 1.59 6.95
CA LEU A 58 1.26 1.32 5.56
C LEU A 58 2.02 0.08 5.08
N PHE A 59 1.30 -0.97 4.77
CA PHE A 59 1.84 -2.17 4.15
C PHE A 59 1.95 -1.98 2.64
N THR A 60 3.16 -2.17 2.11
CA THR A 60 3.45 -2.06 0.67
C THR A 60 4.14 -3.31 0.16
N PRO A 61 3.47 -4.47 0.17
CA PRO A 61 4.07 -5.72 -0.30
C PRO A 61 4.44 -5.63 -1.78
N TRP A 62 5.42 -6.39 -2.21
CA TRP A 62 5.77 -6.50 -3.63
C TRP A 62 4.88 -7.49 -4.40
N GLY A 63 3.96 -8.16 -3.70
CA GLY A 63 2.96 -9.06 -4.24
C GLY A 63 1.56 -8.76 -3.70
N GLU A 64 0.64 -9.72 -3.81
CA GLU A 64 -0.71 -9.59 -3.23
C GLU A 64 -0.74 -10.26 -1.85
N ALA A 65 -0.79 -9.45 -0.82
CA ALA A 65 -0.73 -9.91 0.56
C ALA A 65 -2.07 -10.45 1.07
N LEU A 66 -3.19 -9.86 0.65
CA LEU A 66 -4.50 -10.19 1.22
C LEU A 66 -5.08 -11.54 0.77
N ILE A 67 -4.44 -12.23 -0.18
CA ILE A 67 -4.77 -13.65 -0.45
C ILE A 67 -4.22 -14.59 0.63
N HIS A 68 -3.33 -14.10 1.51
CA HIS A 68 -2.71 -14.86 2.59
C HIS A 68 -3.37 -14.54 3.93
N LYS A 69 -3.94 -15.54 4.59
CA LYS A 69 -4.64 -15.39 5.89
C LYS A 69 -3.80 -14.73 6.98
N HIS A 70 -2.48 -14.97 7.00
CA HIS A 70 -1.62 -14.38 8.02
C HIS A 70 -1.53 -12.84 7.91
N TYR A 71 -1.65 -12.26 6.71
CA TYR A 71 -1.76 -10.80 6.55
C TYR A 71 -3.12 -10.30 7.04
N GLN A 72 -4.21 -10.97 6.68
CA GLN A 72 -5.55 -10.62 7.17
C GLN A 72 -5.60 -10.60 8.71
N GLN A 73 -5.06 -11.64 9.35
CA GLN A 73 -4.96 -11.76 10.81
C GLN A 73 -4.08 -10.67 11.43
N ALA A 74 -2.93 -10.37 10.83
CA ALA A 74 -2.04 -9.32 11.30
C ALA A 74 -2.70 -7.94 11.25
N LEU A 75 -3.41 -7.62 10.16
CA LEU A 75 -4.14 -6.37 10.05
C LEU A 75 -5.28 -6.29 11.07
N ALA A 76 -6.05 -7.37 11.24
CA ALA A 76 -7.10 -7.42 12.24
C ALA A 76 -6.54 -7.15 13.65
N GLN A 77 -5.47 -7.84 14.03
CA GLN A 77 -4.82 -7.64 15.33
C GLN A 77 -4.29 -6.21 15.52
N LEU A 78 -3.58 -5.67 14.54
CA LEU A 78 -3.03 -4.31 14.60
C LEU A 78 -4.12 -3.23 14.71
N THR A 79 -5.24 -3.41 14.01
CA THR A 79 -6.34 -2.43 14.06
C THR A 79 -7.04 -2.37 15.42
N GLN A 80 -6.94 -3.41 16.24
CA GLN A 80 -7.54 -3.45 17.59
C GLN A 80 -6.64 -2.83 18.68
N MET A 81 -5.38 -2.50 18.35
CA MET A 81 -4.44 -1.94 19.33
C MET A 81 -4.73 -0.44 19.56
N PRO A 82 -4.94 0.03 20.81
CA PRO A 82 -5.29 1.44 21.09
C PRO A 82 -4.20 2.44 20.68
N HIS A 83 -2.96 2.00 20.58
CA HIS A 83 -1.81 2.82 20.19
C HIS A 83 -1.49 2.75 18.68
N VAL A 84 -2.33 2.09 17.89
CA VAL A 84 -2.25 2.05 16.44
C VAL A 84 -3.34 2.92 15.83
N ASN A 85 -2.95 4.06 15.28
CA ASN A 85 -3.90 5.06 14.78
C ASN A 85 -4.44 4.72 13.40
N LYS A 86 -3.61 4.09 12.55
CA LYS A 86 -3.98 3.69 11.19
C LYS A 86 -3.22 2.45 10.75
N VAL A 87 -3.93 1.57 10.06
CA VAL A 87 -3.36 0.43 9.33
C VAL A 87 -3.91 0.48 7.91
N ALA A 88 -3.03 0.62 6.94
CA ALA A 88 -3.40 0.62 5.53
C ALA A 88 -2.58 -0.41 4.76
N ILE A 89 -3.15 -0.96 3.69
CA ILE A 89 -2.46 -1.92 2.82
C ILE A 89 -2.79 -1.68 1.35
N GLN A 90 -1.76 -1.85 0.49
CA GLN A 90 -1.94 -1.92 -0.96
C GLN A 90 -2.40 -3.33 -1.35
N THR A 91 -3.41 -3.42 -2.24
CA THR A 91 -4.01 -4.69 -2.66
C THR A 91 -4.61 -4.59 -4.06
N ASN A 92 -4.65 -5.70 -4.78
CA ASN A 92 -5.43 -5.84 -6.01
C ASN A 92 -6.91 -6.22 -5.74
N LEU A 93 -7.28 -6.32 -4.46
CA LEU A 93 -8.64 -6.61 -3.97
C LEU A 93 -9.22 -7.95 -4.49
N SER A 94 -8.38 -8.95 -4.74
CA SER A 94 -8.82 -10.27 -5.22
C SER A 94 -9.17 -11.26 -4.09
N CYS A 95 -9.05 -10.84 -2.83
CA CYS A 95 -9.34 -11.67 -1.67
C CYS A 95 -10.84 -11.66 -1.31
N ASN A 96 -11.28 -12.67 -0.53
CA ASN A 96 -12.53 -12.59 0.21
C ASN A 96 -12.44 -11.47 1.28
N LEU A 97 -13.52 -10.75 1.51
CA LEU A 97 -13.58 -9.60 2.41
C LEU A 97 -14.10 -9.90 3.82
N ASP A 98 -14.39 -11.16 4.17
CA ASP A 98 -14.98 -11.49 5.48
C ASP A 98 -14.08 -11.13 6.65
N TRP A 99 -12.76 -11.17 6.46
CA TRP A 99 -11.77 -10.81 7.48
C TRP A 99 -11.87 -9.34 7.96
N VAL A 100 -12.48 -8.45 7.19
CA VAL A 100 -12.62 -7.04 7.59
C VAL A 100 -13.59 -6.87 8.78
N GLU A 101 -14.42 -7.87 9.05
CA GLU A 101 -15.31 -7.84 10.21
C GLU A 101 -14.55 -8.01 11.54
N ASP A 102 -13.37 -8.61 11.50
CA ASP A 102 -12.48 -8.73 12.66
C ASP A 102 -11.65 -7.46 12.91
N CYS A 103 -11.75 -6.46 12.02
CA CYS A 103 -10.97 -5.23 12.09
C CYS A 103 -11.73 -4.08 12.75
N ASN A 104 -10.99 -3.20 13.42
CA ASN A 104 -11.49 -1.87 13.73
C ASN A 104 -11.51 -1.02 12.44
N LYS A 105 -12.71 -0.74 11.93
CA LYS A 105 -12.91 -0.03 10.65
C LYS A 105 -12.52 1.45 10.69
N ASP A 106 -12.44 2.05 11.89
CA ASP A 106 -11.93 3.42 12.05
C ASP A 106 -10.41 3.50 11.89
N THR A 107 -9.72 2.38 12.07
CA THR A 107 -8.26 2.27 11.93
C THR A 107 -7.85 1.72 10.57
N LEU A 108 -8.64 0.78 9.99
CA LEU A 108 -8.35 0.12 8.73
C LEU A 108 -8.55 1.04 7.51
N ALA A 109 -7.68 0.92 6.53
CA ALA A 109 -7.87 1.48 5.19
C ALA A 109 -7.25 0.59 4.11
N LEU A 110 -7.87 0.52 2.93
CA LEU A 110 -7.34 -0.23 1.79
C LEU A 110 -6.98 0.72 0.64
N TRP A 111 -5.85 0.46 0.02
CA TRP A 111 -5.44 1.12 -1.20
C TRP A 111 -5.56 0.09 -2.33
N ALA A 112 -6.77 0.03 -2.94
CA ALA A 112 -7.14 -1.00 -3.90
C ALA A 112 -6.79 -0.58 -5.33
N THR A 113 -6.16 -1.48 -6.09
CA THR A 113 -5.76 -1.23 -7.48
C THR A 113 -6.54 -2.13 -8.42
N PHE A 114 -7.22 -1.54 -9.40
CA PHE A 114 -7.86 -2.24 -10.51
C PHE A 114 -6.83 -2.60 -11.57
N HIS A 115 -6.86 -3.85 -12.01
CA HIS A 115 -5.98 -4.41 -13.04
C HIS A 115 -6.83 -4.99 -14.19
N PRO A 116 -7.17 -4.19 -15.23
CA PRO A 116 -8.13 -4.58 -16.28
C PRO A 116 -7.79 -5.87 -17.03
N GLU A 117 -6.51 -6.23 -17.09
CA GLU A 117 -6.05 -7.47 -17.76
C GLU A 117 -6.34 -8.75 -16.96
N TRP A 118 -6.60 -8.61 -15.64
CA TRP A 118 -6.67 -9.75 -14.71
C TRP A 118 -8.03 -9.93 -14.06
N VAL A 119 -8.82 -8.89 -13.99
CA VAL A 119 -10.14 -8.92 -13.36
C VAL A 119 -11.11 -8.05 -14.14
N SER A 120 -12.36 -8.49 -14.27
CA SER A 120 -13.40 -7.66 -14.89
C SER A 120 -13.72 -6.44 -14.02
N ARG A 121 -14.08 -5.32 -14.66
CA ARG A 121 -14.51 -4.11 -13.92
C ARG A 121 -15.66 -4.43 -12.98
N GLN A 122 -16.65 -5.22 -13.43
CA GLN A 122 -17.81 -5.60 -12.63
C GLN A 122 -17.41 -6.34 -11.35
N THR A 123 -16.46 -7.26 -11.43
CA THR A 123 -15.95 -7.99 -10.25
C THR A 123 -15.24 -7.03 -9.30
N TYR A 124 -14.37 -6.15 -9.81
CA TYR A 124 -13.66 -5.17 -8.98
C TYR A 124 -14.61 -4.17 -8.33
N VAL A 125 -15.57 -3.62 -9.07
CA VAL A 125 -16.59 -2.70 -8.55
C VAL A 125 -17.45 -3.38 -7.49
N SER A 126 -17.85 -4.63 -7.69
CA SER A 126 -18.60 -5.40 -6.69
C SER A 126 -17.84 -5.48 -5.36
N GLN A 127 -16.55 -5.73 -5.39
CA GLN A 127 -15.70 -5.74 -4.20
C GLN A 127 -15.61 -4.34 -3.54
N CYS A 128 -15.47 -3.29 -4.35
CA CYS A 128 -15.48 -1.91 -3.85
C CYS A 128 -16.79 -1.54 -3.16
N LEU A 129 -17.93 -1.89 -3.76
CA LEU A 129 -19.25 -1.66 -3.19
C LEU A 129 -19.47 -2.47 -1.89
N GLU A 130 -18.93 -3.68 -1.82
CA GLU A 130 -18.97 -4.47 -0.59
C GLU A 130 -18.13 -3.84 0.52
N LEU A 131 -16.94 -3.28 0.23
CA LEU A 131 -16.17 -2.50 1.20
C LEU A 131 -16.93 -1.27 1.70
N ASP A 132 -17.57 -0.54 0.78
CA ASP A 132 -18.37 0.65 1.11
C ASP A 132 -19.55 0.29 2.02
N LYS A 133 -20.30 -0.76 1.67
CA LYS A 133 -21.40 -1.31 2.49
C LYS A 133 -20.91 -1.72 3.89
N ARG A 134 -19.74 -2.31 3.99
CA ARG A 134 -19.10 -2.69 5.26
C ARG A 134 -18.47 -1.50 6.00
N LYS A 135 -18.55 -0.29 5.44
CA LYS A 135 -17.98 0.95 6.00
C LYS A 135 -16.46 0.89 6.20
N VAL A 136 -15.75 0.15 5.36
CA VAL A 136 -14.31 0.11 5.33
C VAL A 136 -13.80 1.25 4.45
N ARG A 137 -12.88 2.07 4.97
CA ARG A 137 -12.28 3.15 4.19
C ARG A 137 -11.35 2.57 3.13
N PHE A 138 -11.49 3.05 1.91
CA PHE A 138 -10.59 2.68 0.81
C PHE A 138 -10.47 3.79 -0.23
N SER A 139 -9.44 3.71 -1.04
CA SER A 139 -9.34 4.41 -2.30
C SER A 139 -9.20 3.38 -3.42
N ALA A 140 -9.82 3.65 -4.54
CA ALA A 140 -9.65 2.87 -5.75
C ALA A 140 -8.56 3.49 -6.61
N GLY A 141 -7.90 2.69 -7.42
CA GLY A 141 -6.89 3.18 -8.33
C GLY A 141 -6.69 2.29 -9.55
N VAL A 142 -6.02 2.84 -10.53
CA VAL A 142 -5.69 2.15 -11.77
C VAL A 142 -4.41 2.71 -12.38
N VAL A 143 -3.69 1.89 -13.14
CA VAL A 143 -2.56 2.37 -13.92
C VAL A 143 -3.09 3.05 -15.20
N GLY A 144 -2.68 4.30 -15.43
CA GLY A 144 -3.18 5.17 -16.50
C GLY A 144 -2.57 4.84 -17.86
N PHE A 145 -2.96 3.74 -18.46
CA PHE A 145 -2.66 3.44 -19.86
C PHE A 145 -3.75 3.99 -20.77
N PRO A 146 -3.40 4.63 -21.91
CA PRO A 146 -4.38 5.18 -22.86
C PRO A 146 -5.40 4.17 -23.37
N GLN A 147 -4.98 2.89 -23.55
CA GLN A 147 -5.89 1.82 -24.00
C GLN A 147 -7.01 1.50 -23.00
N TYR A 148 -6.87 1.88 -21.73
CA TYR A 148 -7.88 1.62 -20.69
C TYR A 148 -8.79 2.82 -20.40
N LYS A 149 -8.74 3.91 -21.20
CA LYS A 149 -9.56 5.11 -20.93
C LYS A 149 -11.05 4.79 -20.76
N ASN A 150 -11.62 3.93 -21.60
CA ASN A 150 -13.03 3.54 -21.51
C ASN A 150 -13.34 2.79 -20.20
N GLU A 151 -12.46 1.87 -19.81
CA GLU A 151 -12.58 1.14 -18.54
C GLU A 151 -12.45 2.07 -17.33
N ILE A 152 -11.53 3.02 -17.40
CA ILE A 152 -11.30 4.02 -16.34
C ILE A 152 -12.50 4.96 -16.20
N ALA A 153 -13.05 5.43 -17.33
CA ALA A 153 -14.26 6.28 -17.32
C ALA A 153 -15.46 5.55 -16.72
N ALA A 154 -15.71 4.30 -17.16
CA ALA A 154 -16.77 3.48 -16.63
C ALA A 154 -16.56 3.14 -15.14
N LEU A 155 -15.33 2.82 -14.74
CA LEU A 155 -14.97 2.61 -13.33
C LEU A 155 -15.34 3.83 -12.47
N ARG A 156 -15.03 5.06 -12.92
CA ARG A 156 -15.41 6.28 -12.19
C ARG A 156 -16.92 6.44 -12.05
N GLN A 157 -17.68 6.12 -13.10
CA GLN A 157 -19.15 6.23 -13.08
C GLN A 157 -19.79 5.19 -12.15
N GLU A 158 -19.24 3.99 -12.07
CA GLU A 158 -19.77 2.88 -11.26
C GLU A 158 -19.38 2.95 -9.78
N LEU A 159 -18.27 3.61 -9.45
CA LEU A 159 -17.86 3.82 -8.06
C LEU A 159 -18.62 4.98 -7.40
N PRO A 160 -18.97 4.88 -6.10
CA PRO A 160 -19.53 6.00 -5.35
C PRO A 160 -18.69 7.27 -5.47
N SER A 161 -19.32 8.43 -5.53
CA SER A 161 -18.63 9.71 -5.74
C SER A 161 -17.65 10.09 -4.64
N HIS A 162 -17.87 9.62 -3.42
CA HIS A 162 -16.97 9.84 -2.27
C HIS A 162 -15.72 8.96 -2.29
N VAL A 163 -15.69 7.89 -3.12
CA VAL A 163 -14.51 7.05 -3.27
C VAL A 163 -13.52 7.75 -4.19
N TYR A 164 -12.34 8.06 -3.65
CA TYR A 164 -11.26 8.64 -4.45
C TYR A 164 -10.71 7.61 -5.44
N LEU A 165 -10.74 7.96 -6.71
CA LEU A 165 -10.12 7.16 -7.79
C LEU A 165 -8.83 7.85 -8.23
N TRP A 166 -7.69 7.28 -7.82
CA TRP A 166 -6.37 7.77 -8.25
C TRP A 166 -5.90 7.05 -9.51
N ILE A 167 -5.13 7.76 -10.33
CA ILE A 167 -4.53 7.23 -11.54
C ILE A 167 -3.01 7.28 -11.42
N ASN A 168 -2.37 6.11 -11.48
CA ASN A 168 -0.92 6.01 -11.43
C ASN A 168 -0.32 6.19 -12.82
N ALA A 169 0.51 7.21 -12.99
CA ALA A 169 1.17 7.46 -14.26
C ALA A 169 2.24 6.41 -14.56
N VAL A 170 2.22 5.87 -15.74
CA VAL A 170 3.28 4.99 -16.25
C VAL A 170 4.45 5.87 -16.68
N LYS A 171 5.45 6.00 -15.82
CA LYS A 171 6.57 6.97 -16.03
C LYS A 171 7.34 6.74 -17.31
N LYS A 172 7.45 5.50 -17.78
CA LYS A 172 8.09 5.18 -19.07
C LYS A 172 7.28 5.69 -20.27
N GLU A 173 5.94 5.79 -20.11
CA GLU A 173 5.02 6.22 -21.16
C GLU A 173 4.74 7.73 -21.11
N LEU A 174 5.13 8.43 -20.05
CA LEU A 174 4.86 9.88 -19.91
C LEU A 174 5.28 10.73 -21.10
N PRO A 175 6.42 10.47 -21.76
CA PRO A 175 6.80 11.22 -22.97
C PRO A 175 5.85 11.00 -24.14
N ASN A 176 5.18 9.83 -24.20
CA ASN A 176 4.30 9.41 -25.28
C ASN A 176 2.82 9.76 -25.03
N LEU A 177 2.47 10.20 -23.80
CA LEU A 177 1.09 10.60 -23.50
C LEU A 177 0.73 11.91 -24.19
N SER A 178 -0.35 11.86 -24.97
CA SER A 178 -0.89 13.05 -25.63
C SER A 178 -1.43 14.06 -24.61
N PRO A 179 -1.59 15.35 -24.99
CA PRO A 179 -2.27 16.33 -24.16
C PRO A 179 -3.69 15.89 -23.78
N GLU A 180 -4.41 15.23 -24.70
CA GLU A 180 -5.75 14.70 -24.51
C GLU A 180 -5.77 13.60 -23.47
N ASP A 181 -4.78 12.69 -23.47
CA ASP A 181 -4.65 11.63 -22.45
C ASP A 181 -4.42 12.23 -21.06
N LYS A 182 -3.50 13.21 -20.98
CA LYS A 182 -3.22 13.91 -19.72
C LYS A 182 -4.44 14.67 -19.20
N SER A 183 -5.18 15.32 -20.08
CA SER A 183 -6.44 16.02 -19.75
C SER A 183 -7.49 15.04 -19.26
N PHE A 184 -7.68 13.90 -19.94
CA PHE A 184 -8.60 12.87 -19.55
C PHE A 184 -8.28 12.33 -18.16
N PHE A 185 -7.04 11.92 -17.90
CA PHE A 185 -6.65 11.40 -16.58
C PHE A 185 -6.80 12.44 -15.47
N SER A 186 -6.47 13.71 -15.76
CA SER A 186 -6.65 14.82 -14.80
C SER A 186 -8.11 15.14 -14.52
N SER A 187 -9.04 14.87 -15.44
CA SER A 187 -10.46 15.06 -15.21
C SER A 187 -11.05 14.03 -14.22
N ILE A 188 -10.41 12.87 -14.08
CA ILE A 188 -10.82 11.80 -13.18
C ILE A 188 -10.07 11.87 -11.84
N ASP A 189 -8.75 12.07 -11.90
CA ASP A 189 -7.90 12.22 -10.72
C ASP A 189 -7.36 13.65 -10.61
N PRO A 190 -7.93 14.50 -9.73
CA PRO A 190 -7.47 15.88 -9.55
C PRO A 190 -5.99 15.99 -9.14
N LEU A 191 -5.42 14.92 -8.55
CA LEU A 191 -4.02 14.87 -8.14
C LEU A 191 -3.10 14.24 -9.19
N TYR A 192 -3.61 13.89 -10.37
CA TYR A 192 -2.82 13.26 -11.44
C TYR A 192 -1.58 14.10 -11.82
N HIS A 193 -1.69 15.42 -11.75
CA HIS A 193 -0.58 16.33 -12.00
C HIS A 193 0.64 16.06 -11.11
N LEU A 194 0.45 15.55 -9.89
CA LEU A 194 1.55 15.17 -9.00
C LEU A 194 2.31 13.93 -9.49
N ASN A 195 1.69 13.10 -10.32
CA ASN A 195 2.31 11.90 -10.89
C ASN A 195 3.12 12.19 -12.15
N ILE A 196 2.74 13.22 -12.92
CA ILE A 196 3.34 13.49 -14.24
C ILE A 196 4.40 14.58 -14.21
N HIS A 197 4.49 15.37 -13.15
CA HIS A 197 5.53 16.37 -12.99
C HIS A 197 6.71 15.86 -12.18
N HIS A 198 7.90 16.27 -12.58
CA HIS A 198 9.10 16.06 -11.78
C HIS A 198 9.25 17.21 -10.77
N TYR A 199 9.24 16.84 -9.50
CA TYR A 199 9.47 17.79 -8.40
C TYR A 199 10.89 17.62 -7.88
N PRO A 200 11.75 18.63 -7.98
CA PRO A 200 13.09 18.57 -7.42
C PRO A 200 12.99 18.47 -5.91
N SER A 201 13.38 17.34 -5.35
CA SER A 201 13.29 17.07 -3.91
C SER A 201 14.64 17.08 -3.20
N PHE A 202 15.75 17.04 -3.97
CA PHE A 202 17.09 17.07 -3.41
C PHE A 202 17.36 18.35 -2.63
N GLY A 203 17.85 18.24 -1.41
CA GLY A 203 18.11 19.38 -0.51
C GLY A 203 16.87 19.92 0.22
N ARG A 204 15.68 19.36 0.02
CA ARG A 204 14.49 19.72 0.80
C ARG A 204 14.41 18.94 2.10
N SER A 205 13.92 19.58 3.18
CA SER A 205 13.68 18.90 4.43
C SER A 205 12.65 17.78 4.26
N CYS A 206 12.86 16.66 4.92
CA CYS A 206 11.99 15.50 4.85
C CYS A 206 11.99 14.81 6.23
N ARG A 207 10.81 14.41 6.72
CA ARG A 207 10.67 13.67 7.98
C ARG A 207 11.07 12.19 7.89
N ALA A 208 11.61 11.76 6.75
CA ALA A 208 12.09 10.41 6.56
C ALA A 208 13.36 10.15 7.40
N GLY A 209 13.29 9.19 8.30
CA GLY A 209 14.33 8.88 9.29
C GLY A 209 14.16 9.61 10.63
N GLU A 210 13.09 10.42 10.78
CA GLU A 210 12.70 11.09 12.03
C GLU A 210 11.40 10.46 12.55
N SER A 211 10.28 10.77 11.92
CA SER A 211 8.94 10.30 12.29
C SER A 211 8.29 9.41 11.21
N VAL A 212 8.96 9.24 10.10
CA VAL A 212 8.55 8.33 9.00
C VAL A 212 9.74 7.44 8.64
N ILE A 213 9.54 6.13 8.68
CA ILE A 213 10.57 5.15 8.31
C ILE A 213 10.00 4.06 7.41
N SER A 214 10.89 3.40 6.69
CA SER A 214 10.60 2.14 6.00
C SER A 214 11.23 1.00 6.79
N VAL A 215 10.50 -0.10 6.98
CA VAL A 215 10.94 -1.30 7.71
C VAL A 215 10.73 -2.50 6.81
N ASP A 216 11.75 -3.35 6.70
CA ASP A 216 11.64 -4.63 5.99
C ASP A 216 11.32 -5.82 6.92
N GLY A 217 11.20 -7.01 6.37
CA GLY A 217 10.88 -8.23 7.13
C GLY A 217 11.88 -8.57 8.23
N GLU A 218 13.16 -8.23 8.06
CA GLU A 218 14.21 -8.42 9.06
C GLU A 218 14.21 -7.31 10.16
N GLY A 219 13.31 -6.34 10.04
CA GLY A 219 13.25 -5.20 10.95
C GLY A 219 14.23 -4.10 10.64
N THR A 220 14.94 -4.18 9.51
CA THR A 220 15.89 -3.14 9.10
C THR A 220 15.18 -1.84 8.80
N MET A 221 15.58 -0.78 9.47
CA MET A 221 15.08 0.57 9.26
C MET A 221 15.85 1.30 8.17
N ARG A 222 15.11 1.97 7.29
CA ARG A 222 15.66 2.92 6.31
C ARG A 222 14.87 4.22 6.39
N ARG A 223 15.49 5.33 6.01
CA ARG A 223 14.77 6.62 5.91
C ARG A 223 13.57 6.52 4.99
N CYS A 224 13.76 5.90 3.85
CA CYS A 224 12.77 5.74 2.80
C CYS A 224 13.11 4.46 2.02
N HIS A 225 12.11 3.79 1.43
CA HIS A 225 12.36 2.58 0.64
C HIS A 225 13.13 2.83 -0.68
N PHE A 226 13.33 4.09 -1.07
CA PHE A 226 14.20 4.47 -2.18
C PHE A 226 15.66 4.60 -1.79
N ILE A 227 15.98 4.67 -0.49
CA ILE A 227 17.33 4.79 0.05
C ILE A 227 17.74 3.42 0.59
N LYS A 228 18.86 2.88 0.06
CA LYS A 228 19.31 1.52 0.41
C LYS A 228 20.01 1.45 1.76
N GLU A 229 20.65 2.54 2.17
CA GLU A 229 21.44 2.63 3.40
C GLU A 229 20.54 2.43 4.63
N PRO A 230 20.81 1.41 5.45
CA PRO A 230 20.10 1.20 6.70
C PRO A 230 20.49 2.29 7.72
N ILE A 231 19.55 2.67 8.57
CA ILE A 231 19.80 3.57 9.69
C ILE A 231 19.78 2.84 11.04
N GLY A 232 19.29 1.59 11.07
CA GLY A 232 19.21 0.77 12.27
C GLY A 232 18.28 -0.43 12.08
N ASN A 233 17.86 -1.03 13.19
CA ASN A 233 16.92 -2.14 13.20
C ASN A 233 15.96 -1.99 14.38
N ILE A 234 14.64 -2.15 14.13
CA ILE A 234 13.58 -1.97 15.14
C ILE A 234 13.70 -2.96 16.29
N TYR A 235 14.35 -4.10 16.11
CA TYR A 235 14.52 -5.13 17.13
C TYR A 235 15.73 -4.91 18.03
N HIS A 236 16.55 -3.89 17.78
CA HIS A 236 17.64 -3.49 18.69
C HIS A 236 17.09 -2.67 19.86
N GLN A 237 17.72 -2.80 21.02
CA GLN A 237 17.27 -2.16 22.25
C GLN A 237 17.15 -0.64 22.12
N ASN A 238 18.09 0.00 21.40
CA ASN A 238 18.16 1.46 21.25
C ASN A 238 17.71 1.92 19.86
N TRP A 239 16.73 1.25 19.26
CA TRP A 239 16.27 1.54 17.88
C TRP A 239 15.82 3.00 17.67
N GLN A 240 15.41 3.69 18.73
CA GLN A 240 14.94 5.09 18.68
C GLN A 240 16.08 6.10 18.50
N GLU A 241 17.29 5.78 18.95
CA GLU A 241 18.43 6.72 18.93
C GLU A 241 18.86 7.12 17.53
N VAL A 242 18.51 6.30 16.53
CA VAL A 242 18.82 6.58 15.12
C VAL A 242 17.80 7.47 14.44
N LEU A 243 16.65 7.74 15.09
CA LEU A 243 15.60 8.63 14.58
C LEU A 243 15.94 10.07 14.94
N GLN A 244 16.58 10.77 14.02
CA GLN A 244 17.06 12.13 14.25
C GLN A 244 16.46 13.11 13.25
N GLU A 245 16.13 14.29 13.73
CA GLU A 245 15.87 15.47 12.91
C GLU A 245 17.13 15.84 12.12
N ARG A 246 17.00 16.08 10.81
CA ARG A 246 18.13 16.49 9.95
C ARG A 246 17.69 17.58 8.98
#